data_8db817f46f11c71669fba8f8ea35ae34
#
_entry.id   8db817f46f11c71669fba8f8ea35ae34
#
_cell.length_a   1.000
_cell.length_b   1.000
_cell.length_c   1.000
_cell.angle_alpha   90.00
_cell.angle_beta   90.00
_cell.angle_gamma   90.00
#
_symmetry.space_group_name_H-M   'P 1'
#
loop_
_entity.id
_entity.type
_entity.pdbx_description
1 polymer ?
#
loop_
_entity_poly.entity_id
_entity_poly.type
_entity_poly.pdbx_seq_one_letter_code
_entity_poly.pdbx_strand_id
1 'polypeptide(L)'
;NDTIRYMQTDPIYRKYKHNSLTFSMTYAFSENFILPLSHDEVVHGKASLINKMPGEYDQKFSNLRAMYAYMMAHPGKKLSFMGNEFAQFIEWRYAEQLDWLLLDYDRHRQMQSFVRDLNHFYLSHAQFWQNEQDWDGFQWIQPDAGDDNLLAFRRIDRRNREVLVICNFCPVERLHYRLGVPRRGIYKPVLCSDSLQYGGSGTQIHPAVSERVSFRDYKLSACLSLIH
;
A
#
# COMPACT_ATOMS: atom_id res chain seq x y z
N ASN A 1 2.92 3.32 -13.79
CA ASN A 1 2.34 2.20 -14.56
C ASN A 1 2.74 0.81 -14.05
N ASP A 2 3.98 0.60 -13.57
CA ASP A 2 4.46 -0.72 -13.18
C ASP A 2 3.70 -1.30 -11.98
N THR A 3 3.41 -0.47 -10.98
CA THR A 3 2.58 -0.88 -9.84
C THR A 3 1.17 -1.32 -10.28
N ILE A 4 0.53 -0.58 -11.20
CA ILE A 4 -0.79 -0.96 -11.71
C ILE A 4 -0.70 -2.29 -12.46
N ARG A 5 0.30 -2.49 -13.30
CA ARG A 5 0.51 -3.77 -14.02
C ARG A 5 0.77 -4.93 -13.07
N TYR A 6 1.51 -4.69 -11.99
CA TYR A 6 1.69 -5.68 -10.93
C TYR A 6 0.36 -6.03 -10.28
N MET A 7 -0.43 -5.04 -9.92
CA MET A 7 -1.73 -5.24 -9.25
C MET A 7 -2.78 -5.91 -10.15
N GLN A 8 -2.75 -5.66 -11.47
CA GLN A 8 -3.58 -6.34 -12.47
C GLN A 8 -3.26 -7.83 -12.60
N THR A 9 -2.07 -8.23 -12.18
CA THR A 9 -1.63 -9.62 -12.28
C THR A 9 -2.31 -10.45 -11.20
N ASP A 10 -2.79 -11.65 -11.57
CA ASP A 10 -3.28 -12.62 -10.60
C ASP A 10 -2.21 -12.88 -9.52
N PRO A 11 -2.58 -12.90 -8.23
CA PRO A 11 -1.62 -13.09 -7.12
C PRO A 11 -0.67 -14.30 -7.29
N ILE A 12 -1.12 -15.37 -7.92
CA ILE A 12 -0.29 -16.58 -8.19
C ILE A 12 0.94 -16.24 -9.04
N TYR A 13 0.81 -15.27 -9.95
CA TYR A 13 1.86 -14.89 -10.89
C TYR A 13 2.64 -13.64 -10.48
N ARG A 14 2.23 -12.94 -9.41
CA ARG A 14 2.87 -11.70 -8.95
C ARG A 14 4.34 -11.88 -8.59
N LYS A 15 4.72 -13.04 -8.08
CA LYS A 15 6.13 -13.36 -7.76
C LYS A 15 7.09 -13.15 -8.93
N TYR A 16 6.65 -13.37 -10.15
CA TYR A 16 7.46 -13.18 -11.37
C TYR A 16 7.57 -11.72 -11.81
N LYS A 17 6.80 -10.83 -11.17
CA LYS A 17 6.75 -9.39 -11.47
C LYS A 17 7.14 -8.52 -10.27
N HIS A 18 7.73 -9.10 -9.24
CA HIS A 18 8.04 -8.41 -7.99
C HIS A 18 8.87 -7.14 -8.22
N ASN A 19 9.79 -7.14 -9.19
CA ASN A 19 10.60 -5.98 -9.55
C ASN A 19 9.77 -4.77 -9.99
N SER A 20 8.54 -4.95 -10.45
CA SER A 20 7.64 -3.83 -10.78
C SER A 20 7.30 -2.95 -9.57
N LEU A 21 7.45 -3.46 -8.35
CA LEU A 21 7.26 -2.71 -7.11
C LEU A 21 8.54 -1.98 -6.68
N THR A 22 9.71 -2.57 -6.94
CA THR A 22 10.98 -2.05 -6.42
C THR A 22 11.73 -1.17 -7.41
N PHE A 23 11.50 -1.36 -8.71
CA PHE A 23 12.23 -0.68 -9.78
C PHE A 23 12.13 0.85 -9.70
N SER A 24 10.98 1.40 -9.30
CA SER A 24 10.79 2.84 -9.16
C SER A 24 11.80 3.49 -8.19
N MET A 25 12.29 2.75 -7.21
CA MET A 25 13.28 3.27 -6.26
C MET A 25 14.67 3.48 -6.87
N THR A 26 14.96 2.91 -8.03
CA THR A 26 16.25 3.14 -8.73
C THR A 26 16.41 4.57 -9.21
N TYR A 27 15.30 5.29 -9.41
CA TYR A 27 15.28 6.68 -9.88
C TYR A 27 14.43 7.61 -9.00
N ALA A 28 13.84 7.11 -7.91
CA ALA A 28 12.89 7.86 -7.09
C ALA A 28 13.41 9.21 -6.57
N PHE A 29 14.72 9.33 -6.42
CA PHE A 29 15.38 10.53 -5.90
C PHE A 29 16.19 11.30 -6.96
N SER A 30 16.09 10.94 -8.24
CA SER A 30 16.75 11.68 -9.33
C SER A 30 16.05 13.01 -9.63
N GLU A 31 14.74 13.09 -9.35
CA GLU A 31 13.89 14.26 -9.57
C GLU A 31 12.78 14.31 -8.51
N ASN A 32 12.04 15.41 -8.46
CA ASN A 32 10.85 15.55 -7.61
C ASN A 32 9.62 14.95 -8.29
N PHE A 33 9.39 13.66 -8.09
CA PHE A 33 8.28 12.96 -8.72
C PHE A 33 6.93 13.18 -8.04
N ILE A 34 5.89 13.22 -8.86
CA ILE A 34 4.51 13.00 -8.44
C ILE A 34 4.14 11.56 -8.83
N LEU A 35 3.47 10.84 -7.94
CA LEU A 35 2.92 9.51 -8.19
C LEU A 35 1.47 9.66 -8.63
N PRO A 36 1.19 9.72 -9.96
CA PRO A 36 -0.16 10.00 -10.42
C PRO A 36 -0.97 8.71 -10.55
N LEU A 37 -2.17 8.73 -9.97
CA LEU A 37 -3.31 7.95 -10.41
C LEU A 37 -4.28 8.95 -11.06
N SER A 38 -3.93 9.41 -12.26
CA SER A 38 -4.59 10.50 -12.96
C SER A 38 -5.78 10.02 -13.80
N HIS A 39 -6.41 10.95 -14.52
CA HIS A 39 -7.44 10.62 -15.51
C HIS A 39 -6.91 9.65 -16.57
N ASP A 40 -5.64 9.75 -16.95
CA ASP A 40 -5.02 8.87 -17.94
C ASP A 40 -5.08 7.38 -17.59
N GLU A 41 -5.23 7.07 -16.31
CA GLU A 41 -5.33 5.69 -15.86
C GLU A 41 -6.77 5.14 -15.93
N VAL A 42 -7.77 6.00 -16.08
CA VAL A 42 -9.19 5.64 -15.93
C VAL A 42 -10.10 6.15 -17.04
N VAL A 43 -9.54 6.72 -18.11
CA VAL A 43 -10.32 7.17 -19.30
C VAL A 43 -10.79 6.00 -20.16
N HIS A 44 -11.64 6.32 -21.14
CA HIS A 44 -12.24 5.36 -22.07
C HIS A 44 -11.23 4.35 -22.65
N GLY A 45 -11.59 3.09 -22.57
CA GLY A 45 -10.79 1.95 -23.04
C GLY A 45 -9.69 1.50 -22.10
N LYS A 46 -9.50 2.14 -20.92
CA LYS A 46 -8.46 1.77 -19.96
C LYS A 46 -8.98 1.06 -18.71
N ALA A 47 -10.28 0.95 -18.53
CA ALA A 47 -10.97 0.51 -17.32
C ALA A 47 -10.69 1.37 -16.08
N SER A 48 -11.63 1.41 -15.12
CA SER A 48 -11.42 2.05 -13.83
C SER A 48 -10.40 1.30 -12.97
N LEU A 49 -9.84 1.93 -11.94
CA LEU A 49 -8.84 1.27 -11.09
C LEU A 49 -9.36 0.00 -10.44
N ILE A 50 -10.60 0.01 -9.96
CA ILE A 50 -11.22 -1.19 -9.35
C ILE A 50 -11.37 -2.32 -10.37
N ASN A 51 -11.71 -2.01 -11.62
CA ASN A 51 -11.85 -3.02 -12.68
C ASN A 51 -10.52 -3.56 -13.19
N LYS A 52 -9.42 -2.91 -12.87
CA LYS A 52 -8.07 -3.46 -13.11
C LYS A 52 -7.66 -4.52 -12.08
N MET A 53 -8.32 -4.55 -10.92
CA MET A 53 -7.99 -5.49 -9.86
C MET A 53 -8.53 -6.89 -10.19
N PRO A 54 -7.72 -7.95 -10.01
CA PRO A 54 -8.15 -9.33 -10.22
C PRO A 54 -9.08 -9.80 -9.10
N GLY A 55 -9.78 -10.90 -9.38
CA GLY A 55 -10.64 -11.58 -8.42
C GLY A 55 -12.08 -11.10 -8.42
N GLU A 56 -12.85 -11.62 -7.47
CA GLU A 56 -14.24 -11.30 -7.24
C GLU A 56 -14.41 -9.93 -6.56
N TYR A 57 -15.65 -9.49 -6.40
CA TYR A 57 -16.01 -8.16 -5.91
C TYR A 57 -15.19 -7.72 -4.67
N ASP A 58 -15.22 -8.51 -3.60
CA ASP A 58 -14.53 -8.16 -2.35
C ASP A 58 -12.99 -8.18 -2.51
N GLN A 59 -12.48 -9.10 -3.31
CA GLN A 59 -11.04 -9.21 -3.59
C GLN A 59 -10.52 -8.02 -4.37
N LYS A 60 -11.32 -7.45 -5.29
CA LYS A 60 -10.97 -6.22 -6.00
C LYS A 60 -10.77 -5.05 -5.02
N PHE A 61 -11.66 -4.89 -4.06
CA PHE A 61 -11.51 -3.84 -3.03
C PHE A 61 -10.28 -4.06 -2.14
N SER A 62 -9.99 -5.30 -1.73
CA SER A 62 -8.77 -5.62 -0.97
C SER A 62 -7.50 -5.27 -1.75
N ASN A 63 -7.42 -5.68 -3.01
CA ASN A 63 -6.30 -5.34 -3.89
C ASN A 63 -6.14 -3.83 -4.07
N LEU A 64 -7.25 -3.11 -4.24
CA LEU A 64 -7.21 -1.65 -4.44
C LEU A 64 -6.77 -0.93 -3.16
N ARG A 65 -7.22 -1.35 -1.96
CA ARG A 65 -6.74 -0.83 -0.69
C ARG A 65 -5.24 -1.03 -0.51
N ALA A 66 -4.74 -2.24 -0.82
CA ALA A 66 -3.32 -2.54 -0.74
C ALA A 66 -2.49 -1.66 -1.69
N MET A 67 -2.96 -1.43 -2.92
CA MET A 67 -2.33 -0.53 -3.88
C MET A 67 -2.28 0.91 -3.38
N TYR A 68 -3.38 1.42 -2.83
CA TYR A 68 -3.43 2.79 -2.31
C TYR A 68 -2.52 2.97 -1.08
N ALA A 69 -2.49 1.99 -0.17
CA ALA A 69 -1.58 2.02 0.98
C ALA A 69 -0.12 2.04 0.52
N TYR A 70 0.25 1.20 -0.42
CA TYR A 70 1.60 1.18 -1.00
C TYR A 70 1.96 2.51 -1.67
N MET A 71 1.08 3.04 -2.55
CA MET A 71 1.29 4.32 -3.21
C MET A 71 1.48 5.45 -2.19
N MET A 72 0.64 5.49 -1.14
CA MET A 72 0.71 6.53 -0.12
C MET A 72 2.01 6.47 0.68
N ALA A 73 2.53 5.28 0.92
CA ALA A 73 3.78 5.08 1.66
C ALA A 73 5.05 5.23 0.81
N HIS A 74 4.96 5.06 -0.52
CA HIS A 74 6.10 5.21 -1.44
C HIS A 74 6.61 6.67 -1.45
N PRO A 75 7.92 6.94 -1.59
CA PRO A 75 8.43 8.31 -1.78
C PRO A 75 7.82 9.02 -3.00
N GLY A 76 7.66 10.34 -2.92
CA GLY A 76 7.08 11.19 -3.97
C GLY A 76 5.70 11.72 -3.61
N LYS A 77 5.30 12.84 -4.23
CA LYS A 77 3.99 13.47 -4.01
C LYS A 77 2.86 12.63 -4.57
N LYS A 78 1.68 12.71 -3.97
CA LYS A 78 0.52 11.89 -4.32
C LYS A 78 -0.47 12.67 -5.18
N LEU A 79 -1.01 12.01 -6.18
CA LEU A 79 -2.15 12.50 -6.95
C LEU A 79 -3.14 11.35 -7.15
N SER A 80 -4.35 11.53 -6.67
CA SER A 80 -5.47 10.64 -6.94
C SER A 80 -6.56 11.41 -7.66
N PHE A 81 -7.08 10.86 -8.75
CA PHE A 81 -8.11 11.49 -9.55
C PHE A 81 -9.49 11.21 -8.96
N MET A 82 -10.43 12.14 -9.21
CA MET A 82 -11.81 12.06 -8.74
C MET A 82 -12.48 10.72 -9.10
N GLY A 83 -13.25 10.16 -8.16
CA GLY A 83 -13.90 8.86 -8.31
C GLY A 83 -13.05 7.66 -7.88
N ASN A 84 -11.72 7.81 -7.82
CA ASN A 84 -10.83 6.76 -7.35
C ASN A 84 -11.03 6.49 -5.84
N GLU A 85 -11.35 7.52 -5.07
CA GLU A 85 -11.50 7.46 -3.61
C GLU A 85 -12.67 6.59 -3.14
N PHE A 86 -13.68 6.39 -3.99
CA PHE A 86 -14.78 5.45 -3.69
C PHE A 86 -14.85 4.28 -4.67
N ALA A 87 -13.77 4.05 -5.43
CA ALA A 87 -13.63 2.92 -6.36
C ALA A 87 -14.74 2.89 -7.43
N GLN A 88 -14.96 3.98 -8.14
CA GLN A 88 -15.94 4.07 -9.21
C GLN A 88 -15.74 2.94 -10.23
N PHE A 89 -16.81 2.24 -10.63
CA PHE A 89 -16.72 1.15 -11.60
C PHE A 89 -16.62 1.62 -13.03
N ILE A 90 -17.37 2.69 -13.38
CA ILE A 90 -17.32 3.24 -14.74
C ILE A 90 -16.02 3.99 -14.96
N GLU A 91 -15.56 3.98 -16.19
CA GLU A 91 -14.45 4.81 -16.64
C GLU A 91 -14.83 6.29 -16.52
N TRP A 92 -13.84 7.13 -16.24
CA TRP A 92 -14.13 8.56 -16.17
C TRP A 92 -14.55 9.13 -17.53
N ARG A 93 -15.61 9.94 -17.51
CA ARG A 93 -16.17 10.65 -18.65
C ARG A 93 -16.36 12.11 -18.31
N TYR A 94 -15.78 12.99 -19.11
CA TYR A 94 -15.83 14.44 -18.85
C TYR A 94 -17.25 15.04 -18.95
N ALA A 95 -18.15 14.40 -19.72
CA ALA A 95 -19.52 14.87 -19.96
C ALA A 95 -20.53 14.42 -18.89
N GLU A 96 -20.11 13.57 -17.97
CA GLU A 96 -20.98 12.95 -16.97
C GLU A 96 -20.47 13.22 -15.55
N GLN A 97 -21.39 13.31 -14.60
CA GLN A 97 -20.99 13.32 -13.18
C GLN A 97 -20.42 11.98 -12.76
N LEU A 98 -19.69 11.96 -11.61
CA LEU A 98 -19.26 10.72 -10.99
C LEU A 98 -20.47 9.89 -10.57
N ASP A 99 -20.28 8.58 -10.50
CA ASP A 99 -21.32 7.62 -10.13
C ASP A 99 -21.55 7.61 -8.60
N TRP A 100 -22.10 8.72 -8.10
CA TRP A 100 -22.34 8.93 -6.66
C TRP A 100 -23.28 7.89 -6.02
N LEU A 101 -24.12 7.22 -6.82
CA LEU A 101 -25.01 6.15 -6.36
C LEU A 101 -24.22 5.00 -5.72
N LEU A 102 -22.96 4.79 -6.11
CA LEU A 102 -22.11 3.76 -5.51
C LEU A 102 -21.91 3.95 -4.01
N LEU A 103 -22.02 5.18 -3.51
CA LEU A 103 -21.90 5.45 -2.08
C LEU A 103 -23.10 4.91 -1.25
N ASP A 104 -24.16 4.45 -1.88
CA ASP A 104 -25.24 3.72 -1.21
C ASP A 104 -24.83 2.27 -0.86
N TYR A 105 -23.74 1.77 -1.44
CA TYR A 105 -23.22 0.43 -1.20
C TYR A 105 -22.04 0.45 -0.22
N ASP A 106 -22.05 -0.52 0.70
CA ASP A 106 -21.09 -0.57 1.82
C ASP A 106 -19.62 -0.55 1.37
N ARG A 107 -19.26 -1.35 0.39
CA ARG A 107 -17.85 -1.46 -0.05
C ARG A 107 -17.28 -0.15 -0.59
N HIS A 108 -18.11 0.64 -1.27
CA HIS A 108 -17.71 1.94 -1.79
C HIS A 108 -17.58 2.99 -0.67
N ARG A 109 -18.52 3.01 0.30
CA ARG A 109 -18.39 3.84 1.50
C ARG A 109 -17.18 3.47 2.34
N GLN A 110 -16.91 2.18 2.50
CA GLN A 110 -15.75 1.68 3.23
C GLN A 110 -14.44 2.06 2.54
N MET A 111 -14.39 1.99 1.20
CA MET A 111 -13.24 2.46 0.42
C MET A 111 -13.03 3.96 0.59
N GLN A 112 -14.08 4.77 0.49
CA GLN A 112 -13.99 6.21 0.71
C GLN A 112 -13.49 6.53 2.12
N SER A 113 -13.98 5.81 3.13
CA SER A 113 -13.51 5.96 4.51
C SER A 113 -12.03 5.58 4.64
N PHE A 114 -11.61 4.51 3.99
CA PHE A 114 -10.20 4.11 3.96
C PHE A 114 -9.32 5.18 3.32
N VAL A 115 -9.68 5.71 2.16
CA VAL A 115 -8.91 6.74 1.48
C VAL A 115 -8.85 8.03 2.30
N ARG A 116 -9.95 8.44 2.93
CA ARG A 116 -9.98 9.57 3.86
C ARG A 116 -9.00 9.38 5.01
N ASP A 117 -9.06 8.23 5.66
CA ASP A 117 -8.23 7.94 6.82
C ASP A 117 -6.75 7.78 6.42
N LEU A 118 -6.49 7.22 5.25
CA LEU A 118 -5.15 7.13 4.66
C LEU A 118 -4.55 8.51 4.37
N ASN A 119 -5.35 9.45 3.86
CA ASN A 119 -4.93 10.84 3.64
C ASN A 119 -4.61 11.55 4.97
N HIS A 120 -5.45 11.39 5.99
CA HIS A 120 -5.19 11.94 7.32
C HIS A 120 -3.93 11.31 7.94
N PHE A 121 -3.76 10.00 7.77
CA PHE A 121 -2.57 9.30 8.23
C PHE A 121 -1.30 9.86 7.57
N TYR A 122 -1.31 10.03 6.25
CA TYR A 122 -0.19 10.64 5.52
C TYR A 122 0.14 12.04 6.06
N LEU A 123 -0.85 12.91 6.21
CA LEU A 123 -0.64 14.29 6.69
C LEU A 123 -0.12 14.34 8.11
N SER A 124 -0.58 13.44 8.98
CA SER A 124 -0.20 13.42 10.41
C SER A 124 1.14 12.75 10.69
N HIS A 125 1.70 12.02 9.72
CA HIS A 125 2.95 11.27 9.87
C HIS A 125 4.05 11.86 9.00
N ALA A 126 4.87 12.72 9.59
CA ALA A 126 5.97 13.41 8.92
C ALA A 126 6.96 12.48 8.20
N GLN A 127 7.02 11.23 8.61
CA GLN A 127 7.84 10.19 7.98
C GLN A 127 7.54 10.02 6.49
N PHE A 128 6.31 10.32 6.05
CA PHE A 128 5.91 10.12 4.66
C PHE A 128 6.22 11.30 3.74
N TRP A 129 6.50 12.50 4.27
CA TRP A 129 6.63 13.71 3.45
C TRP A 129 7.78 14.64 3.80
N GLN A 130 8.48 14.47 4.95
CA GLN A 130 9.61 15.35 5.30
C GLN A 130 10.90 15.03 4.57
N ASN A 131 11.19 13.74 4.37
CA ASN A 131 12.39 13.26 3.71
C ASN A 131 11.97 12.43 2.48
N GLU A 132 11.56 13.12 1.41
CA GLU A 132 11.12 12.45 0.18
C GLU A 132 12.16 12.53 -0.95
N GLN A 133 13.30 13.19 -0.72
CA GLN A 133 14.24 13.56 -1.77
C GLN A 133 15.50 12.70 -1.79
N ASP A 134 15.68 11.85 -0.79
CA ASP A 134 16.89 11.03 -0.64
C ASP A 134 16.63 9.73 0.14
N TRP A 135 17.67 8.92 0.21
CA TRP A 135 17.65 7.65 0.93
C TRP A 135 17.59 7.77 2.45
N ASP A 136 17.82 8.94 3.03
CA ASP A 136 17.71 9.16 4.47
C ASP A 136 16.24 9.01 4.94
N GLY A 137 15.30 9.29 4.04
CA GLY A 137 13.87 9.14 4.31
C GLY A 137 13.28 7.78 3.99
N PHE A 138 14.06 6.88 3.37
CA PHE A 138 13.58 5.56 2.93
C PHE A 138 14.65 4.49 3.08
N GLN A 139 14.28 3.35 3.63
CA GLN A 139 15.15 2.18 3.63
C GLN A 139 14.34 0.90 3.42
N TRP A 140 14.87 0.03 2.58
CA TRP A 140 14.34 -1.33 2.44
C TRP A 140 14.56 -2.14 3.72
N ILE A 141 13.58 -2.98 4.06
CA ILE A 141 13.68 -4.02 5.08
C ILE A 141 13.70 -5.38 4.41
N GLN A 142 12.77 -5.59 3.49
CA GLN A 142 12.65 -6.84 2.74
C GLN A 142 12.13 -6.55 1.34
N PRO A 143 13.03 -6.20 0.39
CA PRO A 143 12.65 -5.87 -0.98
C PRO A 143 12.48 -7.10 -1.88
N ASP A 144 12.96 -8.26 -1.47
CA ASP A 144 13.19 -9.45 -2.30
C ASP A 144 12.30 -10.66 -1.93
N ALA A 145 11.21 -10.45 -1.19
CA ALA A 145 10.27 -11.50 -0.83
C ALA A 145 9.21 -11.75 -1.91
N GLY A 146 9.64 -11.88 -3.16
CA GLY A 146 8.75 -12.09 -4.31
C GLY A 146 7.94 -13.37 -4.22
N ASP A 147 8.53 -14.47 -3.77
CA ASP A 147 7.81 -15.75 -3.59
C ASP A 147 6.66 -15.65 -2.58
N ASP A 148 6.77 -14.75 -1.63
CA ASP A 148 5.74 -14.45 -0.65
C ASP A 148 4.76 -13.37 -1.12
N ASN A 149 5.03 -12.70 -2.24
CA ASN A 149 4.35 -11.46 -2.67
C ASN A 149 4.35 -10.38 -1.57
N LEU A 150 5.44 -10.30 -0.83
CA LEU A 150 5.58 -9.41 0.31
C LEU A 150 6.69 -8.40 0.05
N LEU A 151 6.46 -7.18 0.52
CA LEU A 151 7.40 -6.08 0.46
C LEU A 151 7.42 -5.36 1.81
N ALA A 152 8.60 -5.05 2.32
CA ALA A 152 8.72 -4.26 3.54
C ALA A 152 9.82 -3.21 3.42
N PHE A 153 9.50 -2.02 3.93
CA PHE A 153 10.42 -0.87 3.98
C PHE A 153 10.07 0.01 5.17
N ARG A 154 10.92 0.99 5.45
CA ARG A 154 10.64 2.02 6.46
C ARG A 154 10.72 3.41 5.88
N ARG A 155 9.87 4.30 6.39
CA ARG A 155 9.91 5.73 6.15
C ARG A 155 10.42 6.43 7.41
N ILE A 156 11.28 7.42 7.23
CA ILE A 156 12.03 8.06 8.31
C ILE A 156 11.89 9.57 8.18
N ASP A 157 11.55 10.27 9.27
CA ASP A 157 11.49 11.73 9.29
C ASP A 157 12.82 12.38 9.72
N ARG A 158 12.88 13.70 9.66
CA ARG A 158 14.07 14.48 10.04
C ARG A 158 14.47 14.35 11.52
N ARG A 159 13.57 13.85 12.37
CA ARG A 159 13.82 13.55 13.78
C ARG A 159 14.19 12.10 14.01
N ASN A 160 14.44 11.36 12.93
CA ASN A 160 14.78 9.95 12.96
C ASN A 160 13.68 9.07 13.61
N ARG A 161 12.42 9.50 13.55
CA ARG A 161 11.25 8.66 13.88
C ARG A 161 10.87 7.89 12.63
N GLU A 162 10.39 6.66 12.81
CA GLU A 162 10.14 5.76 11.70
C GLU A 162 8.77 5.11 11.75
N VAL A 163 8.28 4.78 10.55
CA VAL A 163 7.11 3.93 10.34
C VAL A 163 7.56 2.77 9.46
N LEU A 164 7.29 1.55 9.90
CA LEU A 164 7.47 0.34 9.09
C LEU A 164 6.23 0.14 8.23
N VAL A 165 6.45 -0.03 6.95
CA VAL A 165 5.42 -0.34 5.97
C VAL A 165 5.62 -1.77 5.51
N ILE A 166 4.58 -2.57 5.64
CA ILE A 166 4.61 -3.99 5.27
C ILE A 166 3.41 -4.23 4.37
N CYS A 167 3.67 -4.65 3.13
CA CYS A 167 2.66 -4.92 2.12
C CYS A 167 2.64 -6.43 1.86
N ASN A 168 1.51 -7.06 2.14
CA ASN A 168 1.21 -8.42 1.71
C ASN A 168 0.27 -8.34 0.51
N PHE A 169 0.77 -8.65 -0.68
CA PHE A 169 -0.01 -8.66 -1.93
C PHE A 169 -0.52 -10.05 -2.30
N CYS A 170 -0.50 -10.98 -1.35
CA CYS A 170 -1.03 -12.33 -1.50
C CYS A 170 -2.32 -12.46 -0.68
N PRO A 171 -3.39 -13.11 -1.19
CA PRO A 171 -4.63 -13.33 -0.44
C PRO A 171 -4.48 -14.44 0.62
N VAL A 172 -3.29 -14.59 1.16
CA VAL A 172 -2.98 -15.58 2.20
C VAL A 172 -2.52 -14.84 3.46
N GLU A 173 -3.20 -15.10 4.56
CA GLU A 173 -2.77 -14.64 5.87
C GLU A 173 -1.46 -15.33 6.27
N ARG A 174 -0.52 -14.55 6.78
CA ARG A 174 0.78 -15.04 7.23
C ARG A 174 0.91 -14.82 8.73
N LEU A 175 0.60 -15.82 9.51
CA LEU A 175 0.77 -15.80 10.96
C LEU A 175 2.24 -15.98 11.32
N HIS A 176 2.68 -15.23 12.34
CA HIS A 176 4.06 -15.31 12.87
C HIS A 176 5.16 -15.07 11.81
N TYR A 177 4.88 -14.23 10.80
CA TYR A 177 5.88 -13.88 9.80
C TYR A 177 7.02 -13.10 10.45
N ARG A 178 8.24 -13.63 10.35
CA ARG A 178 9.44 -12.99 10.91
C ARG A 178 9.97 -11.92 9.97
N LEU A 179 10.14 -10.72 10.48
CA LEU A 179 10.69 -9.59 9.77
C LEU A 179 11.89 -9.02 10.53
N GLY A 180 12.97 -8.67 9.83
CA GLY A 180 14.07 -7.90 10.40
C GLY A 180 13.60 -6.53 10.83
N VAL A 181 14.03 -6.05 12.00
CA VAL A 181 13.64 -4.73 12.51
C VAL A 181 14.85 -3.92 12.96
N PRO A 182 14.86 -2.60 12.70
CA PRO A 182 16.05 -1.76 12.92
C PRO A 182 16.30 -1.43 14.38
N ARG A 183 15.27 -1.44 15.24
CA ARG A 183 15.36 -0.97 16.63
C ARG A 183 14.74 -1.95 17.61
N ARG A 184 15.27 -1.91 18.83
CA ARG A 184 14.66 -2.60 19.94
C ARG A 184 13.41 -1.84 20.41
N GLY A 185 12.31 -2.56 20.62
CA GLY A 185 11.08 -1.97 21.14
C GLY A 185 9.83 -2.76 20.79
N ILE A 186 8.70 -2.09 20.97
CA ILE A 186 7.38 -2.61 20.63
C ILE A 186 6.94 -1.95 19.32
N TYR A 187 6.63 -2.75 18.33
CA TYR A 187 6.08 -2.34 17.05
C TYR A 187 4.56 -2.44 17.11
N LYS A 188 3.90 -1.30 17.11
CA LYS A 188 2.44 -1.21 17.21
C LYS A 188 1.83 -0.95 15.83
N PRO A 189 0.78 -1.68 15.43
CA PRO A 189 0.04 -1.35 14.23
C PRO A 189 -0.63 0.02 14.40
N VAL A 190 -0.52 0.87 13.39
CA VAL A 190 -1.09 2.23 13.39
C VAL A 190 -2.11 2.43 12.27
N LEU A 191 -2.02 1.65 11.20
CA LEU A 191 -3.01 1.56 10.14
C LEU A 191 -2.98 0.14 9.58
N CYS A 192 -4.17 -0.43 9.34
CA CYS A 192 -4.34 -1.70 8.66
C CYS A 192 -5.40 -1.55 7.57
N SER A 193 -5.03 -1.80 6.30
CA SER A 193 -5.95 -1.73 5.17
C SER A 193 -7.04 -2.80 5.18
N ASP A 194 -6.83 -3.88 5.94
CA ASP A 194 -7.77 -5.00 6.05
C ASP A 194 -8.65 -4.95 7.33
N SER A 195 -8.73 -3.81 7.98
CA SER A 195 -9.64 -3.62 9.12
C SER A 195 -11.11 -3.71 8.68
N LEU A 196 -11.98 -4.23 9.56
CA LEU A 196 -13.43 -4.37 9.32
C LEU A 196 -14.09 -3.06 8.88
N GLN A 197 -13.68 -1.93 9.46
CA GLN A 197 -14.22 -0.61 9.11
C GLN A 197 -13.99 -0.23 7.64
N TYR A 198 -13.02 -0.84 6.97
CA TYR A 198 -12.72 -0.65 5.55
C TYR A 198 -13.20 -1.81 4.67
N GLY A 199 -13.98 -2.72 5.26
CA GLY A 199 -14.50 -3.91 4.57
C GLY A 199 -13.46 -5.02 4.38
N GLY A 200 -12.45 -5.06 5.22
CA GLY A 200 -11.48 -6.15 5.27
C GLY A 200 -11.97 -7.36 6.08
N SER A 201 -11.11 -8.36 6.22
CA SER A 201 -11.41 -9.60 6.98
C SER A 201 -11.54 -9.34 8.49
N GLY A 202 -10.91 -8.25 8.96
CA GLY A 202 -10.91 -7.88 10.37
C GLY A 202 -9.96 -8.69 11.24
N THR A 203 -9.02 -9.42 10.63
CA THR A 203 -7.97 -10.08 11.39
C THR A 203 -7.20 -9.06 12.22
N GLN A 204 -7.12 -9.30 13.52
CA GLN A 204 -6.47 -8.37 14.44
C GLN A 204 -4.95 -8.50 14.34
N ILE A 205 -4.30 -7.38 14.06
CA ILE A 205 -2.84 -7.28 14.13
C ILE A 205 -2.48 -6.82 15.55
N HIS A 206 -1.71 -7.65 16.26
CA HIS A 206 -1.25 -7.34 17.59
C HIS A 206 0.12 -6.64 17.59
N PRO A 207 0.42 -5.83 18.62
CA PRO A 207 1.77 -5.31 18.81
C PRO A 207 2.80 -6.44 18.90
N ALA A 208 3.94 -6.27 18.22
CA ALA A 208 5.04 -7.23 18.25
C ALA A 208 6.24 -6.66 18.98
N VAL A 209 6.90 -7.49 19.77
CA VAL A 209 8.13 -7.11 20.48
C VAL A 209 9.33 -7.56 19.66
N SER A 210 10.33 -6.69 19.54
CA SER A 210 11.59 -7.08 18.92
C SER A 210 12.37 -8.08 19.76
N GLU A 211 12.89 -9.09 19.11
CA GLU A 211 13.72 -10.15 19.69
C GLU A 211 15.18 -9.98 19.28
N ARG A 212 16.12 -10.45 20.12
CA ARG A 212 17.55 -10.50 19.77
C ARG A 212 17.87 -11.74 18.90
N VAL A 213 17.14 -11.85 17.82
CA VAL A 213 17.30 -12.91 16.83
C VAL A 213 17.59 -12.22 15.50
N SER A 214 18.76 -12.48 14.94
CA SER A 214 19.14 -11.91 13.64
C SER A 214 18.27 -12.48 12.53
N PHE A 215 17.83 -11.60 11.64
CA PHE A 215 17.08 -12.00 10.47
C PHE A 215 17.49 -11.10 9.30
N ARG A 216 17.96 -11.71 8.22
CA ARG A 216 18.59 -11.01 7.08
C ARG A 216 19.70 -10.07 7.58
N ASP A 217 19.72 -8.83 7.13
CA ASP A 217 20.73 -7.83 7.47
C ASP A 217 20.52 -7.16 8.85
N TYR A 218 19.48 -7.57 9.58
CA TYR A 218 19.14 -6.99 10.88
C TYR A 218 19.55 -7.89 12.04
N LYS A 219 20.12 -7.27 13.10
CA LYS A 219 20.47 -7.95 14.36
C LYS A 219 19.26 -8.26 15.24
N LEU A 220 18.11 -7.68 14.90
CA LEU A 220 16.84 -7.81 15.61
C LEU A 220 15.76 -8.25 14.61
N SER A 221 14.76 -8.95 15.11
CA SER A 221 13.57 -9.30 14.34
C SER A 221 12.32 -9.22 15.21
N ALA A 222 11.16 -9.19 14.54
CA ALA A 222 9.85 -9.30 15.19
C ALA A 222 8.99 -10.28 14.41
N CYS A 223 8.09 -10.98 15.10
CA CYS A 223 7.09 -11.83 14.47
C CYS A 223 5.77 -11.07 14.38
N LEU A 224 5.23 -10.98 13.19
CA LEU A 224 4.03 -10.22 12.85
C LEU A 224 2.99 -11.12 12.21
N SER A 225 1.72 -10.80 12.38
CA SER A 225 0.66 -11.35 11.55
C SER A 225 0.40 -10.40 10.39
N LEU A 226 0.48 -10.91 9.17
CA LEU A 226 0.32 -10.13 7.95
C LEU A 226 -0.94 -10.60 7.24
N ILE A 227 -1.79 -9.67 6.89
CA ILE A 227 -3.05 -9.88 6.18
C ILE A 227 -3.03 -9.12 4.86
N HIS A 228 -3.91 -9.52 3.97
CA HIS A 228 -3.98 -8.98 2.60
C HIS A 228 -4.61 -7.59 2.56
#